data_6972e17a7f9cbcaea63a4b2b7accfe59
#
_entry.id   6972e17a7f9cbcaea63a4b2b7accfe59
#
_cell.length_a   1.000
_cell.length_b   1.000
_cell.length_c   1.000
_cell.angle_alpha   90.00
_cell.angle_beta   90.00
_cell.angle_gamma   90.00
#
_symmetry.space_group_name_H-M   'P 1'
#
loop_
_entity.id
_entity.type
_entity.pdbx_description
1 polymer ?
#
loop_
_entity_poly.entity_id
_entity_poly.type
_entity_poly.pdbx_seq_one_letter_code
_entity_poly.pdbx_strand_id
1 'polypeptide(L)'
;MMTTKTGINARRRRGRPQTFDRAEALTQAMHLFWECGFEGTSFNELIAAMGISPSSFYNSFGSKERLYQEATETYLAVSGEWFLGELNADIDTRSAFHNLLLAATREFTKEGLPSGCMISLAGTHLPPSLNSVRDMMARCRQSAQTAMAARIQRGIARGDVPADTNAETLAAFYSAFSRGMAVLARDGASRELLAAIVEIAMAAWPCPAEPRILTAGHGKARETSRSQ
;
A
#
# COMPACT_ATOMS: atom_id res chain seq x y z
N MET A 1 -61.36 -57.10 4.21
CA MET A 1 -59.92 -57.11 4.47
C MET A 1 -59.35 -55.81 3.94
N MET A 2 -59.06 -54.88 4.87
CA MET A 2 -58.50 -53.59 4.61
C MET A 2 -57.01 -53.67 4.88
N THR A 3 -56.15 -53.35 3.91
CA THR A 3 -54.73 -53.24 4.09
C THR A 3 -54.29 -51.76 4.03
N THR A 4 -53.98 -51.24 5.20
CA THR A 4 -53.43 -49.90 5.40
C THR A 4 -51.97 -49.86 4.95
N LYS A 5 -51.61 -49.00 3.94
CA LYS A 5 -50.23 -48.66 3.58
C LYS A 5 -49.71 -47.52 4.47
N THR A 6 -48.81 -47.85 5.35
CA THR A 6 -48.06 -46.88 6.17
C THR A 6 -46.97 -46.25 5.32
N GLY A 7 -47.12 -44.96 4.96
CA GLY A 7 -46.08 -44.18 4.29
C GLY A 7 -44.98 -43.75 5.27
N ILE A 8 -43.76 -44.26 5.10
CA ILE A 8 -42.58 -43.85 5.87
C ILE A 8 -42.06 -42.55 5.26
N ASN A 9 -42.30 -41.45 5.97
CA ASN A 9 -41.81 -40.13 5.61
C ASN A 9 -40.31 -40.05 5.98
N ALA A 10 -39.45 -40.31 5.01
CA ALA A 10 -38.00 -40.16 5.18
C ALA A 10 -37.65 -38.68 5.34
N ARG A 11 -37.51 -38.21 6.58
CA ARG A 11 -36.90 -36.93 6.92
C ARG A 11 -35.48 -36.88 6.30
N ARG A 12 -35.30 -36.09 5.25
CA ARG A 12 -33.98 -35.70 4.75
C ARG A 12 -33.19 -35.15 5.93
N ARG A 13 -32.16 -35.86 6.37
CA ARG A 13 -31.15 -35.37 7.31
C ARG A 13 -30.52 -34.14 6.64
N ARG A 14 -30.77 -32.96 7.19
CA ARG A 14 -29.96 -31.76 6.90
C ARG A 14 -28.52 -32.13 7.26
N GLY A 15 -27.64 -32.18 6.27
CA GLY A 15 -26.21 -32.37 6.49
C GLY A 15 -25.71 -31.32 7.48
N ARG A 16 -24.80 -31.76 8.35
CA ARG A 16 -24.07 -30.87 9.27
C ARG A 16 -23.54 -29.68 8.44
N PRO A 17 -23.73 -28.41 8.89
CA PRO A 17 -23.16 -27.26 8.19
C PRO A 17 -21.67 -27.51 7.99
N GLN A 18 -21.21 -27.48 6.77
CA GLN A 18 -19.79 -27.58 6.46
C GLN A 18 -19.15 -26.31 7.06
N THR A 19 -18.39 -26.48 8.13
CA THR A 19 -17.66 -25.36 8.76
C THR A 19 -16.55 -24.98 7.79
N PHE A 20 -16.71 -23.82 7.11
CA PHE A 20 -15.65 -23.25 6.27
C PHE A 20 -14.60 -22.58 7.16
N ASP A 21 -13.38 -22.52 6.68
CA ASP A 21 -12.34 -21.72 7.33
C ASP A 21 -12.58 -20.23 7.00
N ARG A 22 -12.93 -19.44 8.04
CA ARG A 22 -13.22 -18.01 7.88
C ARG A 22 -12.01 -17.20 7.47
N ALA A 23 -10.81 -17.57 7.94
CA ALA A 23 -9.57 -16.87 7.61
C ALA A 23 -9.19 -17.13 6.15
N GLU A 24 -9.31 -18.37 5.69
CA GLU A 24 -9.08 -18.72 4.29
C GLU A 24 -10.09 -18.01 3.37
N ALA A 25 -11.37 -18.01 3.70
CA ALA A 25 -12.40 -17.30 2.94
C ALA A 25 -12.13 -15.80 2.87
N LEU A 26 -11.68 -15.17 3.96
CA LEU A 26 -11.28 -13.76 3.99
C LEU A 26 -10.07 -13.49 3.08
N THR A 27 -9.09 -14.38 3.07
CA THR A 27 -7.90 -14.28 2.19
C THR A 27 -8.30 -14.36 0.72
N GLN A 28 -9.19 -15.27 0.34
CA GLN A 28 -9.70 -15.38 -1.03
C GLN A 28 -10.48 -14.12 -1.45
N ALA A 29 -11.31 -13.57 -0.55
CA ALA A 29 -12.01 -12.33 -0.80
C ALA A 29 -11.02 -11.14 -0.95
N MET A 30 -9.99 -11.08 -0.13
CA MET A 30 -8.94 -10.05 -0.19
C MET A 30 -8.23 -10.09 -1.55
N HIS A 31 -7.82 -11.25 -2.03
CA HIS A 31 -7.18 -11.39 -3.34
C HIS A 31 -8.12 -10.95 -4.47
N LEU A 32 -9.40 -11.34 -4.41
CA LEU A 32 -10.39 -10.94 -5.41
C LEU A 32 -10.62 -9.43 -5.42
N PHE A 33 -10.73 -8.80 -4.25
CA PHE A 33 -10.83 -7.35 -4.14
C PHE A 33 -9.55 -6.63 -4.59
N TRP A 34 -8.39 -7.21 -4.36
CA TRP A 34 -7.13 -6.65 -4.84
C TRP A 34 -7.06 -6.69 -6.36
N GLU A 35 -7.52 -7.80 -6.98
CA GLU A 35 -7.52 -7.97 -8.43
C GLU A 35 -8.55 -7.08 -9.13
N CYS A 36 -9.80 -7.12 -8.67
CA CYS A 36 -10.94 -6.52 -9.37
C CYS A 36 -11.43 -5.19 -8.78
N GLY A 37 -10.94 -4.81 -7.60
CA GLY A 37 -11.47 -3.67 -6.84
C GLY A 37 -12.84 -3.95 -6.22
N PHE A 38 -13.35 -2.99 -5.44
CA PHE A 38 -14.63 -3.14 -4.75
C PHE A 38 -15.81 -3.26 -5.72
N GLU A 39 -15.92 -2.36 -6.72
CA GLU A 39 -17.07 -2.37 -7.65
C GLU A 39 -16.98 -3.50 -8.66
N GLY A 40 -15.78 -3.80 -9.17
CA GLY A 40 -15.53 -4.87 -10.13
C GLY A 40 -15.77 -6.28 -9.59
N THR A 41 -15.95 -6.43 -8.27
CA THR A 41 -16.19 -7.72 -7.63
C THR A 41 -17.68 -7.90 -7.35
N SER A 42 -18.34 -8.85 -8.01
CA SER A 42 -19.74 -9.17 -7.74
C SER A 42 -19.91 -10.05 -6.48
N PHE A 43 -21.12 -10.04 -5.92
CA PHE A 43 -21.44 -10.91 -4.78
C PHE A 43 -21.29 -12.41 -5.13
N ASN A 44 -21.69 -12.80 -6.34
CA ASN A 44 -21.59 -14.20 -6.77
C ASN A 44 -20.13 -14.66 -6.92
N GLU A 45 -19.26 -13.80 -7.44
CA GLU A 45 -17.82 -14.08 -7.50
C GLU A 45 -17.21 -14.21 -6.10
N LEU A 46 -17.61 -13.35 -5.15
CA LEU A 46 -17.14 -13.45 -3.77
C LEU A 46 -17.49 -14.79 -3.14
N ILE A 47 -18.77 -15.19 -3.15
CA ILE A 47 -19.19 -16.45 -2.53
C ILE A 47 -18.58 -17.66 -3.22
N ALA A 48 -18.36 -17.59 -4.53
CA ALA A 48 -17.69 -18.65 -5.29
C ALA A 48 -16.20 -18.75 -4.90
N ALA A 49 -15.46 -17.63 -4.87
CA ALA A 49 -14.06 -17.59 -4.49
C ALA A 49 -13.85 -18.02 -3.02
N MET A 50 -14.73 -17.61 -2.13
CA MET A 50 -14.71 -17.96 -0.71
C MET A 50 -15.17 -19.39 -0.42
N GLY A 51 -15.81 -20.08 -1.39
CA GLY A 51 -16.33 -21.44 -1.22
C GLY A 51 -17.48 -21.55 -0.20
N ILE A 52 -18.30 -20.49 -0.04
CA ILE A 52 -19.35 -20.42 0.99
C ILE A 52 -20.73 -20.16 0.39
N SER A 53 -21.78 -20.49 1.16
CA SER A 53 -23.14 -20.16 0.78
C SER A 53 -23.48 -18.68 1.05
N PRO A 54 -24.50 -18.10 0.37
CA PRO A 54 -25.00 -16.76 0.68
C PRO A 54 -25.38 -16.58 2.16
N SER A 55 -26.02 -17.58 2.77
CA SER A 55 -26.39 -17.52 4.20
C SER A 55 -25.16 -17.51 5.11
N SER A 56 -24.12 -18.29 4.79
CA SER A 56 -22.84 -18.27 5.53
C SER A 56 -22.15 -16.94 5.42
N PHE A 57 -22.17 -16.32 4.22
CA PHE A 57 -21.63 -14.98 3.99
C PHE A 57 -22.26 -13.94 4.91
N TYR A 58 -23.59 -13.80 4.88
CA TYR A 58 -24.29 -12.80 5.69
C TYR A 58 -24.11 -13.02 7.19
N ASN A 59 -24.08 -14.29 7.63
CA ASN A 59 -23.85 -14.63 9.04
C ASN A 59 -22.43 -14.28 9.51
N SER A 60 -21.42 -14.42 8.65
CA SER A 60 -20.02 -14.27 9.05
C SER A 60 -19.44 -12.89 8.77
N PHE A 61 -19.90 -12.21 7.73
CA PHE A 61 -19.33 -10.95 7.25
C PHE A 61 -20.34 -9.81 7.19
N GLY A 62 -21.63 -10.09 7.18
CA GLY A 62 -22.73 -9.13 7.23
C GLY A 62 -22.99 -8.43 5.89
N SER A 63 -22.02 -7.74 5.32
CA SER A 63 -22.16 -7.05 4.02
C SER A 63 -20.84 -7.09 3.22
N LYS A 64 -20.91 -6.73 1.93
CA LYS A 64 -19.75 -6.61 1.06
C LYS A 64 -18.79 -5.51 1.55
N GLU A 65 -19.33 -4.40 2.06
CA GLU A 65 -18.55 -3.29 2.60
C GLU A 65 -17.77 -3.71 3.86
N ARG A 66 -18.41 -4.46 4.77
CA ARG A 66 -17.75 -4.99 5.97
C ARG A 66 -16.68 -6.00 5.61
N LEU A 67 -16.96 -6.92 4.68
CA LEU A 67 -15.96 -7.85 4.17
C LEU A 67 -14.78 -7.10 3.54
N TYR A 68 -15.03 -6.05 2.76
CA TYR A 68 -13.98 -5.23 2.16
C TYR A 68 -13.13 -4.52 3.20
N GLN A 69 -13.74 -4.03 4.28
CA GLN A 69 -13.01 -3.46 5.40
C GLN A 69 -12.10 -4.50 6.06
N GLU A 70 -12.62 -5.68 6.40
CA GLU A 70 -11.82 -6.75 7.00
C GLU A 70 -10.70 -7.24 6.07
N ALA A 71 -10.98 -7.36 4.77
CA ALA A 71 -9.98 -7.69 3.75
C ALA A 71 -8.87 -6.61 3.66
N THR A 72 -9.24 -5.33 3.77
CA THR A 72 -8.30 -4.22 3.81
C THR A 72 -7.42 -4.26 5.05
N GLU A 73 -8.00 -4.53 6.22
CA GLU A 73 -7.27 -4.68 7.48
C GLU A 73 -6.28 -5.85 7.41
N THR A 74 -6.71 -7.00 6.83
CA THR A 74 -5.86 -8.17 6.60
C THR A 74 -4.71 -7.85 5.65
N TYR A 75 -4.97 -7.16 4.55
CA TYR A 75 -3.95 -6.71 3.61
C TYR A 75 -2.92 -5.80 4.30
N LEU A 76 -3.39 -4.82 5.08
CA LEU A 76 -2.52 -3.87 5.79
C LEU A 76 -1.69 -4.54 6.89
N ALA A 77 -2.19 -5.60 7.53
CA ALA A 77 -1.42 -6.35 8.52
C ALA A 77 -0.19 -7.00 7.86
N VAL A 78 -0.35 -7.61 6.67
CA VAL A 78 0.75 -8.24 5.92
C VAL A 78 1.64 -7.20 5.25
N SER A 79 1.05 -6.24 4.50
CA SER A 79 1.82 -5.24 3.76
C SER A 79 2.44 -4.18 4.67
N GLY A 80 1.87 -3.91 5.82
CA GLY A 80 2.39 -2.95 6.80
C GLY A 80 3.71 -3.40 7.42
N GLU A 81 3.94 -4.70 7.57
CA GLU A 81 5.17 -5.24 8.15
C GLU A 81 6.41 -4.82 7.35
N TRP A 82 6.43 -5.08 6.04
CA TRP A 82 7.57 -4.69 5.21
C TRP A 82 7.67 -3.17 5.05
N PHE A 83 6.53 -2.47 4.89
CA PHE A 83 6.50 -1.02 4.74
C PHE A 83 7.09 -0.30 5.97
N LEU A 84 6.61 -0.64 7.16
CA LEU A 84 7.09 -0.05 8.41
C LEU A 84 8.48 -0.55 8.78
N GLY A 85 8.83 -1.79 8.44
CA GLY A 85 10.15 -2.37 8.63
C GLY A 85 11.23 -1.56 7.91
N GLU A 86 11.06 -1.32 6.61
CA GLU A 86 12.00 -0.52 5.82
C GLU A 86 12.03 0.94 6.27
N LEU A 87 10.86 1.53 6.55
CA LEU A 87 10.74 2.94 6.93
C LEU A 87 11.35 3.23 8.32
N ASN A 88 11.33 2.26 9.24
CA ASN A 88 11.85 2.40 10.60
C ASN A 88 13.22 1.72 10.81
N ALA A 89 13.83 1.21 9.75
CA ALA A 89 15.19 0.66 9.82
C ALA A 89 16.18 1.69 10.41
N ASP A 90 17.13 1.21 11.22
CA ASP A 90 18.14 2.08 11.86
C ASP A 90 19.30 2.38 10.89
N ILE A 91 18.96 3.08 9.83
CA ILE A 91 19.85 3.55 8.77
C ILE A 91 19.51 5.02 8.48
N ASP A 92 20.28 5.69 7.64
CA ASP A 92 19.95 7.04 7.19
C ASP A 92 18.62 7.09 6.42
N THR A 93 17.99 8.27 6.41
CA THR A 93 16.64 8.42 5.86
C THR A 93 16.58 8.19 4.36
N ARG A 94 17.63 8.59 3.61
CA ARG A 94 17.70 8.36 2.16
C ARG A 94 17.74 6.86 1.85
N SER A 95 18.58 6.11 2.55
CA SER A 95 18.67 4.64 2.40
C SER A 95 17.37 3.94 2.81
N ALA A 96 16.71 4.40 3.87
CA ALA A 96 15.40 3.86 4.27
C ALA A 96 14.35 4.04 3.16
N PHE A 97 14.27 5.21 2.52
CA PHE A 97 13.36 5.45 1.40
C PHE A 97 13.75 4.65 0.14
N HIS A 98 15.04 4.55 -0.16
CA HIS A 98 15.51 3.72 -1.26
C HIS A 98 15.11 2.25 -1.07
N ASN A 99 15.38 1.69 0.09
CA ASN A 99 15.02 0.31 0.42
C ASN A 99 13.49 0.10 0.40
N LEU A 100 12.72 1.04 0.94
CA LEU A 100 11.26 1.03 0.89
C LEU A 100 10.72 0.92 -0.54
N LEU A 101 11.25 1.73 -1.45
CA LEU A 101 10.83 1.73 -2.85
C LEU A 101 11.28 0.44 -3.57
N LEU A 102 12.49 -0.06 -3.29
CA LEU A 102 12.94 -1.35 -3.82
C LEU A 102 12.13 -2.53 -3.24
N ALA A 103 11.72 -2.47 -1.98
CA ALA A 103 10.79 -3.44 -1.41
C ALA A 103 9.44 -3.40 -2.15
N ALA A 104 8.92 -2.20 -2.42
CA ALA A 104 7.70 -2.02 -3.21
C ALA A 104 7.80 -2.65 -4.60
N THR A 105 8.96 -2.59 -5.30
CA THR A 105 9.11 -3.27 -6.60
C THR A 105 8.91 -4.77 -6.48
N ARG A 106 9.45 -5.38 -5.41
CA ARG A 106 9.31 -6.83 -5.16
C ARG A 106 7.87 -7.21 -4.83
N GLU A 107 7.23 -6.45 -3.93
CA GLU A 107 5.87 -6.76 -3.49
C GLU A 107 4.82 -6.52 -4.59
N PHE A 108 4.98 -5.47 -5.40
CA PHE A 108 4.05 -5.14 -6.48
C PHE A 108 4.16 -6.08 -7.70
N THR A 109 5.25 -6.81 -7.82
CA THR A 109 5.49 -7.78 -8.90
C THR A 109 5.63 -9.22 -8.39
N LYS A 110 5.09 -9.50 -7.20
CA LYS A 110 5.22 -10.82 -6.55
C LYS A 110 4.37 -11.86 -7.28
N GLU A 111 5.01 -12.93 -7.72
CA GLU A 111 4.33 -14.03 -8.39
C GLU A 111 3.27 -14.69 -7.48
N GLY A 112 2.17 -15.11 -8.07
CA GLY A 112 1.06 -15.76 -7.36
C GLY A 112 0.14 -14.82 -6.58
N LEU A 113 0.41 -13.50 -6.61
CA LEU A 113 -0.46 -12.46 -6.04
C LEU A 113 -0.88 -11.46 -7.12
N PRO A 114 -2.00 -10.74 -6.93
CA PRO A 114 -2.38 -9.64 -7.81
C PRO A 114 -1.30 -8.57 -7.85
N SER A 115 -0.95 -8.08 -9.04
CA SER A 115 0.09 -7.06 -9.21
C SER A 115 -0.33 -5.71 -8.64
N GLY A 116 0.65 -4.90 -8.25
CA GLY A 116 0.45 -3.57 -7.67
C GLY A 116 0.07 -3.60 -6.20
N CYS A 117 -0.70 -2.62 -5.75
CA CYS A 117 -1.07 -2.44 -4.34
C CYS A 117 -2.58 -2.26 -4.21
N MET A 118 -3.24 -3.10 -3.40
CA MET A 118 -4.68 -3.01 -3.15
C MET A 118 -5.12 -1.60 -2.70
N ILE A 119 -4.32 -0.93 -1.85
CA ILE A 119 -4.65 0.39 -1.32
C ILE A 119 -4.41 1.51 -2.33
N SER A 120 -3.32 1.43 -3.08
CA SER A 120 -2.94 2.47 -4.06
C SER A 120 -3.89 2.54 -5.24
N LEU A 121 -4.42 1.39 -5.67
CA LEU A 121 -5.28 1.26 -6.85
C LEU A 121 -6.78 1.47 -6.55
N ALA A 122 -7.19 1.40 -5.28
CA ALA A 122 -8.60 1.35 -4.90
C ALA A 122 -9.22 2.71 -4.60
N GLY A 123 -10.55 2.81 -4.84
CA GLY A 123 -11.40 3.85 -4.27
C GLY A 123 -11.27 5.24 -4.87
N THR A 124 -10.67 5.40 -6.06
CA THR A 124 -10.51 6.73 -6.70
C THR A 124 -11.74 7.16 -7.50
N HIS A 125 -12.55 6.23 -7.99
CA HIS A 125 -13.72 6.49 -8.82
C HIS A 125 -14.95 5.73 -8.30
N LEU A 126 -15.34 6.00 -7.05
CA LEU A 126 -16.52 5.39 -6.45
C LEU A 126 -17.70 6.38 -6.46
N PRO A 127 -18.93 5.89 -6.71
CA PRO A 127 -20.13 6.72 -6.63
C PRO A 127 -20.37 7.22 -5.20
N PRO A 128 -21.16 8.31 -5.03
CA PRO A 128 -21.43 8.87 -3.69
C PRO A 128 -22.03 7.87 -2.69
N SER A 129 -22.73 6.85 -3.15
CA SER A 129 -23.28 5.77 -2.29
C SER A 129 -22.20 4.96 -1.59
N LEU A 130 -20.94 4.99 -2.07
CA LEU A 130 -19.79 4.27 -1.53
C LEU A 130 -18.75 5.20 -0.88
N ASN A 131 -19.17 6.36 -0.39
CA ASN A 131 -18.29 7.31 0.28
C ASN A 131 -17.53 6.70 1.46
N SER A 132 -18.13 5.78 2.21
CA SER A 132 -17.47 5.09 3.34
C SER A 132 -16.25 4.28 2.88
N VAL A 133 -16.35 3.57 1.76
CA VAL A 133 -15.25 2.80 1.16
C VAL A 133 -14.17 3.76 0.62
N ARG A 134 -14.58 4.81 -0.11
CA ARG A 134 -13.65 5.82 -0.64
C ARG A 134 -12.84 6.47 0.48
N ASP A 135 -13.52 6.90 1.55
CA ASP A 135 -12.89 7.61 2.66
C ASP A 135 -11.99 6.68 3.48
N MET A 136 -12.34 5.40 3.61
CA MET A 136 -11.46 4.38 4.20
C MET A 136 -10.17 4.24 3.40
N MET A 137 -10.24 4.09 2.07
CA MET A 137 -9.05 3.99 1.23
C MET A 137 -8.19 5.27 1.26
N ALA A 138 -8.83 6.42 1.29
CA ALA A 138 -8.13 7.71 1.41
C ALA A 138 -7.37 7.81 2.74
N ARG A 139 -7.99 7.40 3.86
CA ARG A 139 -7.32 7.37 5.17
C ARG A 139 -6.12 6.41 5.18
N CYS A 140 -6.23 5.22 4.59
CA CYS A 140 -5.10 4.29 4.49
C CYS A 140 -3.91 4.92 3.75
N ARG A 141 -4.17 5.58 2.61
CA ARG A 141 -3.12 6.28 1.86
C ARG A 141 -2.52 7.46 2.62
N GLN A 142 -3.35 8.23 3.31
CA GLN A 142 -2.90 9.35 4.13
C GLN A 142 -2.04 8.87 5.31
N SER A 143 -2.41 7.77 5.96
CA SER A 143 -1.64 7.19 7.06
C SER A 143 -0.23 6.78 6.62
N ALA A 144 -0.10 6.14 5.45
CA ALA A 144 1.21 5.80 4.89
C ALA A 144 2.06 7.05 4.58
N GLN A 145 1.46 8.09 3.99
CA GLN A 145 2.15 9.35 3.72
C GLN A 145 2.58 10.06 5.01
N THR A 146 1.74 10.07 6.05
CA THR A 146 2.09 10.61 7.37
C THR A 146 3.27 9.87 8.00
N ALA A 147 3.32 8.55 7.90
CA ALA A 147 4.46 7.76 8.36
C ALA A 147 5.77 8.12 7.62
N MET A 148 5.69 8.32 6.30
CA MET A 148 6.83 8.81 5.50
C MET A 148 7.30 10.19 5.96
N ALA A 149 6.38 11.15 6.17
CA ALA A 149 6.70 12.49 6.64
C ALA A 149 7.37 12.44 8.04
N ALA A 150 6.85 11.63 8.94
CA ALA A 150 7.45 11.46 10.27
C ALA A 150 8.88 10.88 10.20
N ARG A 151 9.16 9.97 9.25
CA ARG A 151 10.53 9.45 9.03
C ARG A 151 11.47 10.55 8.54
N ILE A 152 11.01 11.39 7.60
CA ILE A 152 11.81 12.52 7.10
C ILE A 152 12.08 13.53 8.21
N GLN A 153 11.08 13.87 9.03
CA GLN A 153 11.25 14.75 10.19
C GLN A 153 12.30 14.22 11.18
N ARG A 154 12.29 12.90 11.46
CA ARG A 154 13.36 12.27 12.25
C ARG A 154 14.73 12.40 11.60
N GLY A 155 14.82 12.30 10.27
CA GLY A 155 16.05 12.48 9.51
C GLY A 155 16.58 13.92 9.61
N ILE A 156 15.69 14.91 9.49
CA ILE A 156 16.04 16.33 9.71
C ILE A 156 16.60 16.52 11.13
N ALA A 157 15.93 15.97 12.15
CA ALA A 157 16.35 16.09 13.53
C ALA A 157 17.70 15.38 13.82
N ARG A 158 18.03 14.32 13.07
CA ARG A 158 19.31 13.59 13.16
C ARG A 158 20.41 14.24 12.30
N GLY A 159 20.07 15.15 11.39
CA GLY A 159 21.01 15.79 10.47
C GLY A 159 21.35 14.97 9.22
N ASP A 160 20.64 13.89 8.94
CA ASP A 160 20.81 13.09 7.71
C ASP A 160 19.91 13.56 6.54
N VAL A 161 19.02 14.52 6.82
CA VAL A 161 18.22 15.25 5.83
C VAL A 161 18.44 16.75 6.04
N PRO A 162 18.59 17.57 4.99
CA PRO A 162 18.77 19.03 5.12
C PRO A 162 17.66 19.68 5.94
N ALA A 163 18.05 20.63 6.81
CA ALA A 163 17.15 21.27 7.76
C ALA A 163 16.03 22.11 7.11
N ASP A 164 16.24 22.57 5.87
CA ASP A 164 15.30 23.34 5.06
C ASP A 164 14.34 22.48 4.24
N THR A 165 14.43 21.14 4.37
CA THR A 165 13.57 20.20 3.66
C THR A 165 12.15 20.26 4.20
N ASN A 166 11.16 20.47 3.30
CA ASN A 166 9.76 20.31 3.66
C ASN A 166 9.38 18.82 3.67
N ALA A 167 9.27 18.23 4.86
CA ALA A 167 9.01 16.81 5.06
C ALA A 167 7.67 16.35 4.44
N GLU A 168 6.62 17.18 4.53
CA GLU A 168 5.30 16.86 3.99
C GLU A 168 5.33 16.81 2.45
N THR A 169 6.00 17.78 1.82
CA THR A 169 6.14 17.82 0.36
C THR A 169 6.96 16.64 -0.15
N LEU A 170 8.08 16.33 0.52
CA LEU A 170 8.92 15.20 0.12
C LEU A 170 8.20 13.86 0.31
N ALA A 171 7.47 13.68 1.41
CA ALA A 171 6.64 12.51 1.65
C ALA A 171 5.51 12.37 0.60
N ALA A 172 4.88 13.48 0.22
CA ALA A 172 3.86 13.49 -0.83
C ALA A 172 4.42 13.07 -2.18
N PHE A 173 5.63 13.54 -2.54
CA PHE A 173 6.33 13.14 -3.76
C PHE A 173 6.57 11.62 -3.79
N TYR A 174 7.19 11.05 -2.78
CA TYR A 174 7.47 9.60 -2.74
C TYR A 174 6.21 8.75 -2.60
N SER A 175 5.18 9.24 -1.92
CA SER A 175 3.87 8.61 -1.87
C SER A 175 3.20 8.57 -3.24
N ALA A 176 3.24 9.67 -4.00
CA ALA A 176 2.72 9.74 -5.37
C ALA A 176 3.51 8.84 -6.32
N PHE A 177 4.85 8.85 -6.20
CA PHE A 177 5.74 7.98 -6.98
C PHE A 177 5.43 6.49 -6.74
N SER A 178 5.33 6.06 -5.47
CA SER A 178 4.99 4.68 -5.12
C SER A 178 3.63 4.23 -5.68
N ARG A 179 2.63 5.14 -5.70
CA ARG A 179 1.32 4.86 -6.34
C ARG A 179 1.46 4.67 -7.84
N GLY A 180 2.27 5.51 -8.50
CA GLY A 180 2.60 5.36 -9.92
C GLY A 180 3.26 4.01 -10.22
N MET A 181 4.18 3.56 -9.37
CA MET A 181 4.79 2.23 -9.47
C MET A 181 3.75 1.10 -9.37
N ALA A 182 2.77 1.24 -8.45
CA ALA A 182 1.70 0.24 -8.31
C ALA A 182 0.81 0.15 -9.57
N VAL A 183 0.55 1.28 -10.25
CA VAL A 183 -0.16 1.32 -11.54
C VAL A 183 0.68 0.65 -12.62
N LEU A 184 1.95 1.02 -12.76
CA LEU A 184 2.86 0.42 -13.75
C LEU A 184 2.97 -1.11 -13.57
N ALA A 185 3.08 -1.58 -12.32
CA ALA A 185 3.10 -3.01 -12.03
C ALA A 185 1.79 -3.70 -12.48
N ARG A 186 0.63 -3.07 -12.25
CA ARG A 186 -0.67 -3.56 -12.73
C ARG A 186 -0.74 -3.62 -14.25
N ASP A 187 -0.10 -2.68 -14.93
CA ASP A 187 0.00 -2.61 -16.39
C ASP A 187 1.06 -3.57 -16.96
N GLY A 188 1.71 -4.38 -16.12
CA GLY A 188 2.67 -5.40 -16.52
C GLY A 188 4.13 -4.96 -16.56
N ALA A 189 4.47 -3.82 -15.94
CA ALA A 189 5.88 -3.42 -15.82
C ALA A 189 6.70 -4.45 -15.06
N SER A 190 7.91 -4.75 -15.57
CA SER A 190 8.81 -5.69 -14.90
C SER A 190 9.42 -5.09 -13.63
N ARG A 191 9.91 -5.95 -12.75
CA ARG A 191 10.61 -5.55 -11.53
C ARG A 191 11.84 -4.71 -11.84
N GLU A 192 12.56 -5.06 -12.91
CA GLU A 192 13.78 -4.34 -13.36
C GLU A 192 13.43 -2.92 -13.79
N LEU A 193 12.34 -2.74 -14.55
CA LEU A 193 11.87 -1.41 -14.93
C LEU A 193 11.48 -0.58 -13.72
N LEU A 194 10.73 -1.16 -12.78
CA LEU A 194 10.36 -0.48 -11.54
C LEU A 194 11.58 -0.11 -10.71
N ALA A 195 12.58 -0.98 -10.61
CA ALA A 195 13.84 -0.66 -9.92
C ALA A 195 14.61 0.46 -10.61
N ALA A 196 14.65 0.48 -11.94
CA ALA A 196 15.34 1.54 -12.69
C ALA A 196 14.71 2.92 -12.46
N ILE A 197 13.39 3.03 -12.39
CA ILE A 197 12.72 4.31 -12.08
C ILE A 197 12.88 4.72 -10.62
N VAL A 198 13.10 3.78 -9.69
CA VAL A 198 13.47 4.10 -8.31
C VAL A 198 14.79 4.87 -8.26
N GLU A 199 15.81 4.46 -9.01
CA GLU A 199 17.10 5.16 -9.05
C GLU A 199 16.93 6.61 -9.56
N ILE A 200 16.08 6.82 -10.57
CA ILE A 200 15.76 8.16 -11.08
C ILE A 200 15.06 9.00 -10.00
N ALA A 201 14.07 8.42 -9.30
CA ALA A 201 13.37 9.13 -8.24
C ALA A 201 14.30 9.48 -7.06
N MET A 202 15.24 8.58 -6.72
CA MET A 202 16.20 8.80 -5.65
C MET A 202 17.28 9.85 -6.01
N ALA A 203 17.48 10.17 -7.29
CA ALA A 203 18.31 11.29 -7.71
C ALA A 203 17.71 12.66 -7.32
N ALA A 204 16.39 12.72 -7.09
CA ALA A 204 15.69 13.92 -6.60
C ALA A 204 15.74 14.06 -5.07
N TRP A 205 16.37 13.14 -4.33
CA TRP A 205 16.51 13.24 -2.89
C TRP A 205 17.34 14.46 -2.51
N PRO A 206 16.89 15.29 -1.55
CA PRO A 206 17.62 16.47 -1.14
C PRO A 206 18.98 16.08 -0.53
N CYS A 207 20.06 16.64 -1.09
CA CYS A 207 21.40 16.50 -0.56
C CYS A 207 21.73 17.70 0.33
N PRO A 208 22.47 17.52 1.43
CA PRO A 208 23.03 18.64 2.17
C PRO A 208 23.82 19.54 1.21
N ALA A 209 23.60 20.87 1.27
CA ALA A 209 24.39 21.79 0.49
C ALA A 209 25.87 21.62 0.91
N GLU A 210 26.75 21.41 -0.07
CA GLU A 210 28.18 21.43 0.22
C GLU A 210 28.52 22.75 0.94
N PRO A 211 29.35 22.72 2.01
CA PRO A 211 29.75 23.94 2.68
C PRO A 211 30.46 24.81 1.64
N ARG A 212 29.88 25.96 1.34
CA ARG A 212 30.57 26.96 0.50
C ARG A 212 31.86 27.30 1.20
N ILE A 213 32.97 26.76 0.72
CA ILE A 213 34.31 27.20 1.09
C ILE A 213 34.39 28.65 0.58
N LEU A 214 34.16 29.60 1.47
CA LEU A 214 34.48 30.99 1.20
C LEU A 214 36.00 31.06 1.03
N THR A 215 36.46 30.98 -0.20
CA THR A 215 37.84 31.31 -0.53
C THR A 215 38.01 32.78 -0.15
N ALA A 216 38.67 33.01 0.98
CA ALA A 216 39.10 34.34 1.39
C ALA A 216 39.96 34.92 0.28
N GLY A 217 39.39 35.85 -0.48
CA GLY A 217 40.10 36.57 -1.52
C GLY A 217 41.29 37.28 -0.90
N HIS A 218 42.49 36.82 -1.22
CA HIS A 218 43.73 37.57 -0.98
C HIS A 218 43.65 38.88 -1.75
N GLY A 219 43.17 39.93 -1.11
CA GLY A 219 43.33 41.30 -1.60
C GLY A 219 44.81 41.64 -1.70
N LYS A 220 45.40 41.57 -2.88
CA LYS A 220 46.69 42.18 -3.15
C LYS A 220 46.56 43.70 -3.01
N ALA A 221 47.06 44.23 -1.89
CA ALA A 221 47.35 45.65 -1.75
C ALA A 221 48.31 46.08 -2.88
N ARG A 222 47.84 46.93 -3.78
CA ARG A 222 48.69 47.67 -4.71
C ARG A 222 49.32 48.81 -3.95
N GLU A 223 50.59 48.66 -3.58
CA GLU A 223 51.46 49.77 -3.21
C GLU A 223 51.64 50.69 -4.42
N THR A 224 51.07 51.84 -4.34
CA THR A 224 51.43 52.96 -5.28
C THR A 224 52.68 53.62 -4.78
N SER A 225 53.85 53.25 -5.37
CA SER A 225 55.04 53.97 -5.24
C SER A 225 54.91 55.28 -6.04
N ARG A 226 54.84 56.40 -5.34
CA ARG A 226 55.22 57.76 -5.88
C ARG A 226 56.69 57.95 -5.70
N SER A 227 57.35 58.23 -6.79
CA SER A 227 58.69 58.91 -6.84
C SER A 227 58.70 59.95 -7.93
N GLN A 228 58.89 61.13 -7.56
CA GLN A 228 59.52 62.30 -8.05
C GLN A 228 59.72 62.43 -9.57
#